data_9bbe8f92a6897007935418211eeae44e
#
_entry.id   9bbe8f92a6897007935418211eeae44e
#
_cell.length_a   1.000
_cell.length_b   1.000
_cell.length_c   1.000
_cell.angle_alpha   90.00
_cell.angle_beta   90.00
_cell.angle_gamma   90.00
#
_symmetry.space_group_name_H-M   'P 1'
#
loop_
_entity.id
_entity.type
_entity.pdbx_description
1 polymer ?
#
loop_
_entity_poly.entity_id
_entity_poly.type
_entity_poly.pdbx_seq_one_letter_code
_entity_poly.pdbx_strand_id
1 'polypeptide(L)'
;IINDHIYLGGIFTHFQGNGASWTYARNGARLDINGKPDRTWNPEFNGTVIDIDVDENETYYYAAGYFTRAHNLVVENAGRLSTAAGAALDQSWTFRHSYLIGKYQQTVTARNGRVYFGGSQHSLFGYNSDTMTRTSGSITMNNGGDLQASTRSATGVVYASCHCSDYTFQDAYQYLTLGTSWTRADEIQWVGGWDEATGRQL
;
A
#
# COMPACT_ATOMS: atom_id res chain seq x y z
N ILE A 1 -3.16 -13.56 -6.02
CA ILE A 1 -4.34 -14.45 -6.04
C ILE A 1 -4.67 -14.78 -4.60
N ILE A 2 -5.91 -14.63 -4.23
CA ILE A 2 -6.42 -15.00 -2.90
C ILE A 2 -7.87 -15.53 -3.04
N ASN A 3 -8.20 -16.61 -2.32
CA ASN A 3 -9.55 -17.20 -2.28
C ASN A 3 -10.23 -17.29 -3.66
N ASP A 4 -9.53 -17.81 -4.66
CA ASP A 4 -10.01 -18.00 -6.03
C ASP A 4 -10.28 -16.68 -6.81
N HIS A 5 -9.80 -15.55 -6.32
CA HIS A 5 -9.82 -14.28 -7.06
C HIS A 5 -8.43 -13.81 -7.48
N ILE A 6 -8.36 -13.15 -8.63
CA ILE A 6 -7.18 -12.48 -9.16
C ILE A 6 -7.47 -10.99 -9.14
N TYR A 7 -6.73 -10.23 -8.34
CA TYR A 7 -6.82 -8.77 -8.29
C TYR A 7 -5.79 -8.13 -9.18
N LEU A 8 -6.17 -7.05 -9.85
CA LEU A 8 -5.33 -6.27 -10.76
C LEU A 8 -5.27 -4.82 -10.30
N GLY A 9 -4.09 -4.24 -10.37
CA GLY A 9 -3.83 -2.81 -10.25
C GLY A 9 -2.97 -2.34 -11.43
N GLY A 10 -3.11 -1.08 -11.86
CA GLY A 10 -2.33 -0.58 -12.98
C GLY A 10 -2.82 0.75 -13.54
N ILE A 11 -2.57 0.95 -14.83
CA ILE A 11 -3.08 2.06 -15.63
C ILE A 11 -3.87 1.51 -16.82
N PHE A 12 -5.17 1.39 -16.64
CA PHE A 12 -6.09 0.89 -17.68
C PHE A 12 -7.52 1.38 -17.44
N THR A 13 -8.33 1.34 -18.48
CA THR A 13 -9.78 1.64 -18.40
C THR A 13 -10.63 0.46 -18.82
N HIS A 14 -10.03 -0.52 -19.47
CA HIS A 14 -10.68 -1.75 -19.89
C HIS A 14 -9.68 -2.89 -19.84
N PHE A 15 -10.18 -4.08 -19.62
CA PHE A 15 -9.41 -5.30 -19.68
C PHE A 15 -10.24 -6.43 -20.30
N GLN A 16 -9.58 -7.48 -20.72
CA GLN A 16 -10.23 -8.66 -21.27
C GLN A 16 -9.74 -9.89 -20.51
N GLY A 17 -10.67 -10.63 -19.97
CA GLY A 17 -10.38 -11.91 -19.34
C GLY A 17 -10.71 -13.09 -20.26
N ASN A 18 -10.52 -14.29 -19.75
CA ASN A 18 -10.73 -15.53 -20.48
C ASN A 18 -12.17 -15.67 -20.98
N GLY A 19 -12.34 -15.81 -22.30
CA GLY A 19 -13.64 -16.01 -22.93
C GLY A 19 -14.61 -14.84 -22.82
N ALA A 20 -14.16 -13.68 -22.34
CA ALA A 20 -15.01 -12.52 -22.13
C ALA A 20 -14.77 -11.41 -23.17
N SER A 21 -15.79 -10.58 -23.40
CA SER A 21 -15.66 -9.30 -24.09
C SER A 21 -14.90 -8.30 -23.22
N TRP A 22 -14.42 -7.21 -23.81
CA TRP A 22 -13.85 -6.09 -23.09
C TRP A 22 -14.76 -5.64 -21.94
N THR A 23 -14.19 -5.53 -20.77
CA THR A 23 -14.88 -5.13 -19.53
C THR A 23 -14.30 -3.81 -19.06
N TYR A 24 -15.15 -2.85 -18.80
CA TYR A 24 -14.75 -1.59 -18.19
C TYR A 24 -14.35 -1.81 -16.73
N ALA A 25 -13.14 -1.39 -16.38
CA ALA A 25 -12.69 -1.20 -15.01
C ALA A 25 -11.54 -0.19 -15.02
N ARG A 26 -11.55 0.74 -14.10
CA ARG A 26 -10.58 1.84 -14.10
C ARG A 26 -9.50 1.64 -13.05
N ASN A 27 -8.29 1.29 -13.53
CA ASN A 27 -7.04 1.16 -12.77
C ASN A 27 -7.05 0.08 -11.68
N GLY A 28 -8.18 -0.58 -11.45
CA GLY A 28 -8.34 -1.71 -10.55
C GLY A 28 -9.41 -2.65 -11.11
N ALA A 29 -9.21 -3.95 -11.00
CA ALA A 29 -10.14 -4.96 -11.46
C ALA A 29 -10.00 -6.27 -10.68
N ARG A 30 -11.03 -7.11 -10.77
CA ARG A 30 -11.02 -8.46 -10.22
C ARG A 30 -11.47 -9.47 -11.27
N LEU A 31 -10.85 -10.65 -11.24
CA LEU A 31 -11.27 -11.82 -12.02
C LEU A 31 -11.43 -13.01 -11.07
N ASP A 32 -12.21 -14.01 -11.49
CA ASP A 32 -12.17 -15.32 -10.85
C ASP A 32 -10.86 -16.06 -11.19
N ILE A 33 -10.63 -17.19 -10.54
CA ILE A 33 -9.40 -18.00 -10.76
C ILE A 33 -9.27 -18.53 -12.20
N ASN A 34 -10.36 -18.60 -12.95
CA ASN A 34 -10.37 -18.99 -14.37
C ASN A 34 -10.09 -17.80 -15.31
N GLY A 35 -9.86 -16.61 -14.75
CA GLY A 35 -9.60 -15.40 -15.50
C GLY A 35 -10.85 -14.71 -16.06
N LYS A 36 -12.05 -15.06 -15.59
CA LYS A 36 -13.28 -14.40 -15.99
C LYS A 36 -13.48 -13.09 -15.22
N PRO A 37 -13.74 -11.95 -15.92
CA PRO A 37 -13.94 -10.67 -15.27
C PRO A 37 -15.13 -10.65 -14.30
N ASP A 38 -14.90 -10.14 -13.10
CA ASP A 38 -15.96 -9.78 -12.17
C ASP A 38 -16.38 -8.33 -12.44
N ARG A 39 -17.56 -8.18 -13.05
CA ARG A 39 -18.10 -6.87 -13.41
C ARG A 39 -18.73 -6.12 -12.25
N THR A 40 -18.84 -6.75 -11.10
CA THR A 40 -19.44 -6.13 -9.90
C THR A 40 -18.40 -5.43 -9.04
N TRP A 41 -17.08 -5.66 -9.31
CA TRP A 41 -15.98 -5.09 -8.56
C TRP A 41 -15.13 -4.17 -9.44
N ASN A 42 -15.24 -2.87 -9.24
CA ASN A 42 -14.49 -1.83 -9.97
C ASN A 42 -14.30 -0.62 -9.06
N PRO A 43 -13.10 -0.37 -8.53
CA PRO A 43 -12.83 0.71 -7.60
C PRO A 43 -12.79 2.10 -8.24
N GLU A 44 -12.75 2.21 -9.56
CA GLU A 44 -12.70 3.45 -10.34
C GLU A 44 -11.65 4.46 -9.86
N PHE A 45 -10.41 3.99 -9.66
CA PHE A 45 -9.31 4.89 -9.33
C PHE A 45 -9.05 5.91 -10.45
N ASN A 46 -8.84 7.18 -10.10
CA ASN A 46 -8.57 8.24 -11.08
C ASN A 46 -7.10 8.34 -11.52
N GLY A 47 -6.21 7.54 -10.96
CA GLY A 47 -4.78 7.50 -11.29
C GLY A 47 -4.21 6.10 -11.17
N THR A 48 -2.95 5.95 -11.58
CA THR A 48 -2.25 4.67 -11.60
C THR A 48 -2.21 4.02 -10.22
N VAL A 49 -2.59 2.77 -10.15
CA VAL A 49 -2.30 1.87 -9.03
C VAL A 49 -0.94 1.22 -9.29
N ILE A 50 0.01 1.42 -8.38
CA ILE A 50 1.38 0.90 -8.50
C ILE A 50 1.48 -0.48 -7.85
N ASP A 51 0.90 -0.61 -6.65
CA ASP A 51 0.95 -1.84 -5.88
C ASP A 51 -0.36 -2.11 -5.18
N ILE A 52 -0.64 -3.38 -4.95
CA ILE A 52 -1.86 -3.86 -4.31
C ILE A 52 -1.54 -5.02 -3.38
N ASP A 53 -2.28 -5.12 -2.31
CA ASP A 53 -2.36 -6.34 -1.52
C ASP A 53 -3.79 -6.55 -1.00
N VAL A 54 -4.10 -7.77 -0.59
CA VAL A 54 -5.40 -8.16 -0.06
C VAL A 54 -5.15 -8.93 1.22
N ASP A 55 -5.91 -8.64 2.27
CA ASP A 55 -5.78 -9.35 3.53
C ASP A 55 -6.12 -10.85 3.38
N GLU A 56 -5.61 -11.66 4.27
CA GLU A 56 -5.73 -13.12 4.23
C GLU A 56 -7.17 -13.64 4.28
N ASN A 57 -8.09 -12.83 4.81
CA ASN A 57 -9.52 -13.16 4.87
C ASN A 57 -10.31 -12.66 3.66
N GLU A 58 -9.62 -11.98 2.73
CA GLU A 58 -10.25 -11.32 1.58
C GLU A 58 -11.38 -10.36 1.97
N THR A 59 -11.18 -9.61 3.05
CA THR A 59 -12.12 -8.60 3.51
C THR A 59 -11.82 -7.25 2.89
N TYR A 60 -10.53 -6.91 2.81
CA TYR A 60 -10.05 -5.63 2.34
C TYR A 60 -9.01 -5.78 1.23
N TYR A 61 -9.16 -4.92 0.23
CA TYR A 61 -8.19 -4.64 -0.81
C TYR A 61 -7.47 -3.34 -0.47
N TYR A 62 -6.16 -3.37 -0.48
CA TYR A 62 -5.31 -2.21 -0.25
C TYR A 62 -4.63 -1.81 -1.55
N ALA A 63 -4.57 -0.51 -1.81
CA ALA A 63 -3.93 0.04 -3.00
C ALA A 63 -2.96 1.16 -2.63
N ALA A 64 -1.84 1.20 -3.33
CA ALA A 64 -0.85 2.27 -3.30
C ALA A 64 -0.62 2.80 -4.72
N GLY A 65 -0.45 4.13 -4.90
CA GLY A 65 -0.24 4.67 -6.23
C GLY A 65 -0.31 6.19 -6.34
N TYR A 66 -0.59 6.66 -7.56
CA TYR A 66 -0.75 8.08 -7.90
C TYR A 66 -2.19 8.58 -7.81
N PHE A 67 -3.15 7.72 -7.56
CA PHE A 67 -4.57 8.07 -7.53
C PHE A 67 -4.89 8.98 -6.32
N THR A 68 -5.84 9.86 -6.52
CA THR A 68 -6.37 10.76 -5.49
C THR A 68 -7.87 10.59 -5.27
N ARG A 69 -8.51 9.70 -6.04
CA ARG A 69 -9.93 9.36 -5.92
C ARG A 69 -10.18 7.89 -6.24
N ALA A 70 -11.17 7.33 -5.54
CA ALA A 70 -11.84 6.08 -5.87
C ALA A 70 -13.35 6.32 -5.81
N HIS A 71 -14.15 5.88 -6.79
CA HIS A 71 -15.58 6.20 -6.91
C HIS A 71 -15.92 7.69 -6.73
N ASN A 72 -15.08 8.59 -7.21
CA ASN A 72 -15.17 10.03 -6.98
C ASN A 72 -15.00 10.50 -5.51
N LEU A 73 -14.77 9.61 -4.58
CA LEU A 73 -14.40 9.93 -3.20
C LEU A 73 -12.92 10.21 -3.08
N VAL A 74 -12.54 11.12 -2.19
CA VAL A 74 -11.14 11.48 -1.98
C VAL A 74 -10.39 10.34 -1.31
N VAL A 75 -9.21 10.02 -1.85
CA VAL A 75 -8.25 9.07 -1.26
C VAL A 75 -6.82 9.57 -1.53
N GLU A 76 -5.99 9.61 -0.52
CA GLU A 76 -4.68 10.25 -0.58
C GLU A 76 -3.54 9.29 -0.95
N ASN A 77 -3.55 8.78 -2.20
CA ASN A 77 -2.51 7.92 -2.79
C ASN A 77 -2.34 6.53 -2.15
N ALA A 78 -3.06 6.24 -1.09
CA ALA A 78 -3.19 4.92 -0.47
C ALA A 78 -4.63 4.75 0.02
N GLY A 79 -5.23 3.59 -0.22
CA GLY A 79 -6.63 3.34 0.10
C GLY A 79 -6.89 1.93 0.58
N ARG A 80 -7.92 1.78 1.41
CA ARG A 80 -8.52 0.51 1.79
C ARG A 80 -9.93 0.45 1.21
N LEU A 81 -10.23 -0.61 0.47
CA LEU A 81 -11.53 -0.84 -0.15
C LEU A 81 -12.08 -2.20 0.25
N SER A 82 -13.40 -2.33 0.24
CA SER A 82 -14.03 -3.64 0.43
C SER A 82 -13.78 -4.55 -0.77
N THR A 83 -13.57 -5.83 -0.50
CA THR A 83 -13.56 -6.88 -1.53
C THR A 83 -14.97 -7.30 -1.94
N ALA A 84 -16.00 -6.91 -1.22
CA ALA A 84 -17.38 -7.12 -1.62
C ALA A 84 -17.72 -6.39 -2.94
N ALA A 85 -18.82 -6.79 -3.57
CA ALA A 85 -19.33 -6.11 -4.77
C ALA A 85 -19.43 -4.59 -4.55
N GLY A 86 -19.08 -3.82 -5.58
CA GLY A 86 -19.04 -2.36 -5.51
C GLY A 86 -17.71 -1.77 -5.04
N ALA A 87 -16.76 -2.57 -4.52
CA ALA A 87 -15.43 -2.10 -4.10
C ALA A 87 -15.46 -0.81 -3.25
N ALA A 88 -16.34 -0.74 -2.25
CA ALA A 88 -16.58 0.47 -1.47
C ALA A 88 -15.30 0.97 -0.78
N LEU A 89 -14.97 2.25 -0.99
CA LEU A 89 -13.85 2.89 -0.29
C LEU A 89 -14.18 3.07 1.19
N ASP A 90 -13.24 2.71 2.04
CA ASP A 90 -13.30 3.05 3.46
C ASP A 90 -13.02 4.55 3.66
N GLN A 91 -14.06 5.31 3.96
CA GLN A 91 -13.98 6.74 4.21
C GLN A 91 -13.63 7.10 5.65
N SER A 92 -13.57 6.12 6.56
CA SER A 92 -13.17 6.35 7.93
C SER A 92 -11.68 6.58 8.09
N TRP A 93 -10.90 6.22 7.05
CA TRP A 93 -9.46 6.32 7.04
C TRP A 93 -8.95 7.11 5.84
N THR A 94 -7.97 7.97 6.08
CA THR A 94 -7.21 8.69 5.05
C THR A 94 -5.74 8.59 5.38
N PHE A 95 -4.92 8.22 4.38
CA PHE A 95 -3.48 8.14 4.52
C PHE A 95 -2.90 9.52 4.89
N ARG A 96 -2.07 9.54 5.93
CA ARG A 96 -1.38 10.76 6.36
C ARG A 96 0.05 10.75 5.85
N HIS A 97 0.31 11.58 4.87
CA HIS A 97 1.62 11.74 4.28
C HIS A 97 2.65 12.31 5.26
N SER A 98 3.89 11.89 5.13
CA SER A 98 5.02 12.43 5.89
C SER A 98 5.46 13.82 5.38
N TYR A 99 5.10 14.15 4.14
CA TYR A 99 5.41 15.40 3.45
C TYR A 99 4.38 15.66 2.34
N LEU A 100 4.19 16.93 1.95
CA LEU A 100 3.11 17.29 1.02
C LEU A 100 3.53 17.29 -0.46
N ILE A 101 4.82 17.19 -0.75
CA ILE A 101 5.35 17.17 -2.13
C ILE A 101 5.76 15.74 -2.47
N GLY A 102 5.45 15.31 -3.70
CA GLY A 102 5.79 13.95 -4.16
C GLY A 102 5.12 12.82 -3.34
N LYS A 103 3.87 12.98 -3.01
CA LYS A 103 3.18 12.17 -2.01
C LYS A 103 2.51 10.88 -2.53
N TYR A 104 2.96 10.31 -3.63
CA TYR A 104 2.47 9.01 -4.09
C TYR A 104 3.05 7.86 -3.25
N GLN A 105 2.30 6.78 -3.14
CA GLN A 105 2.75 5.57 -2.49
C GLN A 105 3.14 4.53 -3.55
N GLN A 106 4.15 3.70 -3.26
CA GLN A 106 4.72 2.78 -4.24
C GLN A 106 4.50 1.33 -3.88
N THR A 107 4.30 1.04 -2.60
CA THR A 107 4.16 -0.34 -2.16
C THR A 107 3.19 -0.47 -0.99
N VAL A 108 2.55 -1.62 -0.93
CA VAL A 108 1.70 -2.03 0.19
C VAL A 108 1.87 -3.52 0.46
N THR A 109 1.90 -3.90 1.72
CA THR A 109 1.83 -5.32 2.14
C THR A 109 0.92 -5.47 3.35
N ALA A 110 -0.02 -6.40 3.27
CA ALA A 110 -1.08 -6.59 4.25
C ALA A 110 -1.17 -8.05 4.69
N ARG A 111 -0.99 -8.33 5.98
CA ARG A 111 -1.18 -9.65 6.59
C ARG A 111 -1.23 -9.61 8.11
N ASN A 112 -1.77 -10.65 8.71
CA ASN A 112 -1.81 -10.87 10.16
C ASN A 112 -2.30 -9.65 10.95
N GLY A 113 -3.36 -9.02 10.47
CA GLY A 113 -3.90 -7.84 11.13
C GLY A 113 -3.03 -6.59 11.00
N ARG A 114 -2.07 -6.56 10.07
CA ARG A 114 -1.18 -5.42 9.79
C ARG A 114 -1.17 -5.08 8.31
N VAL A 115 -1.03 -3.79 8.02
CA VAL A 115 -0.77 -3.29 6.67
C VAL A 115 0.33 -2.23 6.72
N TYR A 116 1.28 -2.33 5.78
CA TYR A 116 2.39 -1.41 5.64
C TYR A 116 2.31 -0.71 4.29
N PHE A 117 2.45 0.62 4.29
CA PHE A 117 2.56 1.44 3.09
C PHE A 117 3.92 2.10 3.04
N GLY A 118 4.54 2.08 1.85
CA GLY A 118 5.80 2.77 1.58
C GLY A 118 5.74 3.56 0.28
N GLY A 119 6.56 4.59 0.15
CA GLY A 119 6.53 5.39 -1.07
C GLY A 119 7.56 6.51 -1.16
N SER A 120 7.27 7.43 -2.06
CA SER A 120 8.13 8.56 -2.44
C SER A 120 8.44 9.54 -1.32
N GLN A 121 7.75 9.45 -0.22
CA GLN A 121 7.96 10.29 0.96
C GLN A 121 8.93 9.69 1.96
N HIS A 122 9.72 8.71 1.51
CA HIS A 122 10.74 8.07 2.31
C HIS A 122 10.20 7.42 3.59
N SER A 123 8.94 7.02 3.58
CA SER A 123 8.26 6.48 4.76
C SER A 123 7.86 5.03 4.57
N LEU A 124 7.97 4.26 5.64
CA LEU A 124 7.28 2.97 5.81
C LEU A 124 6.38 3.09 7.03
N PHE A 125 5.07 3.14 6.80
CA PHE A 125 4.08 3.31 7.85
C PHE A 125 3.23 2.05 8.03
N GLY A 126 3.21 1.53 9.25
CA GLY A 126 2.42 0.37 9.64
C GLY A 126 1.11 0.78 10.33
N TYR A 127 0.05 0.04 10.00
CA TYR A 127 -1.29 0.23 10.55
C TYR A 127 -1.85 -1.10 11.05
N ASN A 128 -2.72 -1.05 12.03
CA ASN A 128 -3.61 -2.16 12.33
C ASN A 128 -4.66 -2.26 11.21
N SER A 129 -4.84 -3.43 10.60
CA SER A 129 -5.70 -3.59 9.43
C SER A 129 -7.20 -3.43 9.72
N ASP A 130 -7.63 -3.68 10.95
CA ASP A 130 -9.05 -3.55 11.31
C ASP A 130 -9.44 -2.10 11.55
N THR A 131 -8.65 -1.41 12.37
CA THR A 131 -8.95 -0.04 12.82
C THR A 131 -8.32 1.05 11.96
N MET A 132 -7.34 0.70 11.11
CA MET A 132 -6.47 1.62 10.37
C MET A 132 -5.77 2.65 11.27
N THR A 133 -5.59 2.31 12.53
CA THR A 133 -4.77 3.10 13.45
C THR A 133 -3.30 2.84 13.15
N ARG A 134 -2.52 3.91 12.96
CA ARG A 134 -1.07 3.82 12.73
C ARG A 134 -0.37 3.26 13.96
N THR A 135 0.38 2.19 13.78
CA THR A 135 1.07 1.45 14.84
C THR A 135 2.58 1.63 14.81
N SER A 136 3.13 1.99 13.66
CA SER A 136 4.57 2.22 13.51
C SER A 136 4.85 3.20 12.38
N GLY A 137 6.04 3.77 12.40
CA GLY A 137 6.54 4.62 11.33
C GLY A 137 8.05 4.58 11.29
N SER A 138 8.60 4.55 10.08
CA SER A 138 10.01 4.72 9.80
C SER A 138 10.18 5.72 8.67
N ILE A 139 11.13 6.63 8.82
CA ILE A 139 11.52 7.59 7.80
C ILE A 139 12.96 7.31 7.39
N THR A 140 13.20 7.09 6.11
CA THR A 140 14.56 7.04 5.54
C THR A 140 15.01 8.43 5.15
N MET A 141 16.22 8.81 5.55
CA MET A 141 16.77 10.15 5.32
C MET A 141 18.03 10.09 4.49
N ASN A 142 18.37 11.24 3.90
CA ASN A 142 19.54 11.49 3.06
C ASN A 142 19.63 10.62 1.79
N ASN A 143 20.44 10.96 0.85
CA ASN A 143 20.78 10.26 -0.41
C ASN A 143 19.68 9.41 -1.05
N GLY A 144 18.45 9.94 -1.15
CA GLY A 144 17.28 9.20 -1.57
C GLY A 144 16.51 8.65 -0.37
N GLY A 145 15.62 7.72 -0.58
CA GLY A 145 14.83 7.14 0.50
C GLY A 145 13.48 6.57 0.09
N ASP A 146 13.08 6.71 -1.18
CA ASP A 146 11.84 6.14 -1.71
C ASP A 146 11.74 4.65 -1.39
N LEU A 147 10.68 4.25 -0.74
CA LEU A 147 10.34 2.84 -0.51
C LEU A 147 9.56 2.33 -1.73
N GLN A 148 10.19 1.48 -2.55
CA GLN A 148 9.71 1.14 -3.89
C GLN A 148 8.94 -0.18 -3.97
N ALA A 149 9.32 -1.14 -3.16
CA ALA A 149 8.63 -2.42 -3.10
C ALA A 149 8.74 -2.98 -1.68
N SER A 150 7.73 -3.71 -1.26
CA SER A 150 7.75 -4.43 0.00
C SER A 150 7.22 -5.84 -0.16
N THR A 151 7.64 -6.71 0.72
CA THR A 151 7.13 -8.06 0.83
C THR A 151 7.26 -8.54 2.26
N ARG A 152 6.62 -9.64 2.58
CA ARG A 152 6.60 -10.21 3.90
C ARG A 152 7.11 -11.64 3.91
N SER A 153 7.94 -11.97 4.88
CA SER A 153 8.37 -13.34 5.12
C SER A 153 7.31 -14.13 5.90
N ALA A 154 7.43 -15.46 5.86
CA ALA A 154 6.62 -16.34 6.70
C ALA A 154 6.94 -16.19 8.21
N THR A 155 8.08 -15.60 8.55
CA THR A 155 8.55 -15.40 9.92
C THR A 155 8.18 -14.05 10.52
N GLY A 156 7.34 -13.26 9.84
CA GLY A 156 6.86 -11.97 10.36
C GLY A 156 7.85 -10.81 10.17
N VAL A 157 8.65 -10.84 9.12
CA VAL A 157 9.50 -9.71 8.72
C VAL A 157 8.94 -9.06 7.47
N VAL A 158 8.72 -7.75 7.52
CA VAL A 158 8.44 -6.92 6.35
C VAL A 158 9.76 -6.45 5.77
N TYR A 159 10.07 -6.87 4.56
CA TYR A 159 11.22 -6.37 3.79
C TYR A 159 10.74 -5.26 2.87
N ALA A 160 11.51 -4.19 2.78
CA ALA A 160 11.26 -3.13 1.80
C ALA A 160 12.55 -2.70 1.12
N SER A 161 12.48 -2.54 -0.20
CA SER A 161 13.58 -1.97 -0.99
C SER A 161 13.42 -0.46 -1.10
N CYS A 162 14.55 0.25 -1.19
CA CYS A 162 14.57 1.70 -1.23
C CYS A 162 15.72 2.26 -2.06
N HIS A 163 15.58 3.49 -2.51
CA HIS A 163 16.71 4.31 -2.95
C HIS A 163 17.40 4.95 -1.75
N CYS A 164 17.92 4.14 -0.85
CA CYS A 164 18.47 4.62 0.41
C CYS A 164 19.87 4.05 0.67
N SER A 165 20.73 4.85 1.25
CA SER A 165 22.08 4.48 1.61
C SER A 165 22.58 5.27 2.83
N ASP A 166 21.75 5.44 3.84
CA ASP A 166 22.09 6.22 5.02
C ASP A 166 21.38 5.69 6.27
N TYR A 167 20.37 6.39 6.79
CA TYR A 167 19.68 6.00 8.01
C TYR A 167 18.16 5.92 7.84
N THR A 168 17.55 5.04 8.62
CA THR A 168 16.12 5.04 8.89
C THR A 168 15.86 5.40 10.35
N PHE A 169 14.84 6.20 10.60
CA PHE A 169 14.49 6.72 11.91
C PHE A 169 13.15 6.12 12.35
N GLN A 170 13.22 5.31 13.39
CA GLN A 170 12.10 4.65 14.01
C GLN A 170 11.21 5.65 14.77
N ASP A 171 9.89 5.47 14.70
CA ASP A 171 8.87 6.33 15.30
C ASP A 171 8.88 7.77 14.76
N ALA A 172 9.50 7.97 13.60
CA ALA A 172 9.44 9.21 12.85
C ALA A 172 8.23 9.20 11.88
N TYR A 173 7.56 10.35 11.77
CA TYR A 173 6.35 10.50 10.96
C TYR A 173 6.37 11.71 10.03
N GLN A 174 7.47 12.45 10.02
CA GLN A 174 7.67 13.63 9.18
C GLN A 174 9.03 13.57 8.50
N TYR A 175 9.04 13.62 7.17
CA TYR A 175 10.26 13.44 6.40
C TYR A 175 11.32 14.52 6.67
N LEU A 176 10.97 15.80 6.61
CA LEU A 176 11.98 16.86 6.66
C LEU A 176 12.47 17.19 8.07
N THR A 177 11.63 17.03 9.07
CA THR A 177 11.95 17.48 10.43
C THR A 177 12.21 16.33 11.37
N LEU A 178 11.89 15.09 10.97
CA LEU A 178 11.82 13.87 11.80
C LEU A 178 10.95 14.02 13.04
N GLY A 179 10.69 15.24 13.49
CA GLY A 179 10.04 15.51 14.78
C GLY A 179 10.95 15.20 15.96
N THR A 180 10.38 15.10 17.13
CA THR A 180 11.08 14.78 18.39
C THR A 180 10.71 13.41 18.94
N SER A 181 9.89 12.65 18.21
CA SER A 181 9.33 11.37 18.68
C SER A 181 10.15 10.14 18.25
N TRP A 182 11.08 10.28 17.33
CA TRP A 182 11.88 9.15 16.89
C TRP A 182 12.74 8.58 18.04
N THR A 183 12.85 7.28 18.10
CA THR A 183 13.45 6.57 19.25
C THR A 183 14.75 5.89 18.91
N ARG A 184 15.02 5.67 17.62
CA ARG A 184 16.21 4.95 17.17
C ARG A 184 16.55 5.34 15.73
N ALA A 185 17.83 5.37 15.40
CA ALA A 185 18.35 5.48 14.04
C ALA A 185 19.20 4.25 13.72
N ASP A 186 18.94 3.62 12.58
CA ASP A 186 19.66 2.45 12.11
C ASP A 186 20.16 2.69 10.67
N GLU A 187 21.33 2.18 10.36
CA GLU A 187 21.84 2.19 9.00
C GLU A 187 20.97 1.35 8.08
N ILE A 188 20.78 1.83 6.85
CA ILE A 188 20.08 1.12 5.81
C ILE A 188 20.77 1.31 4.47
N GLN A 189 20.88 0.25 3.69
CA GLN A 189 21.41 0.30 2.33
C GLN A 189 20.58 -0.58 1.40
N TRP A 190 19.81 0.06 0.50
CA TRP A 190 19.00 -0.54 -0.57
C TRP A 190 17.82 -1.42 -0.12
N VAL A 191 17.96 -2.14 0.98
CA VAL A 191 16.94 -3.02 1.55
C VAL A 191 16.99 -2.96 3.06
N GLY A 192 15.82 -2.86 3.69
CA GLY A 192 15.65 -3.01 5.13
C GLY A 192 14.66 -4.12 5.48
N GLY A 193 14.76 -4.61 6.69
CA GLY A 193 13.81 -5.53 7.29
C GLY A 193 13.19 -4.91 8.54
N TRP A 194 11.90 -5.06 8.74
CA TRP A 194 11.17 -4.60 9.92
C TRP A 194 10.37 -5.74 10.53
N ASP A 195 10.45 -5.87 11.83
CA ASP A 195 9.57 -6.77 12.57
C ASP A 195 8.11 -6.37 12.37
N GLU A 196 7.29 -7.28 11.87
CA GLU A 196 5.91 -7.01 11.49
C GLU A 196 5.04 -6.56 12.65
N ALA A 197 5.24 -7.12 13.83
CA ALA A 197 4.40 -6.83 14.99
C ALA A 197 4.70 -5.47 15.61
N THR A 198 5.97 -5.07 15.61
CA THR A 198 6.44 -3.85 16.28
C THR A 198 6.78 -2.72 15.31
N GLY A 199 7.00 -3.02 14.02
CA GLY A 199 7.51 -2.07 13.03
C GLY A 199 8.95 -1.64 13.27
N ARG A 200 9.71 -2.36 14.09
CA ARG A 200 11.12 -2.06 14.35
C ARG A 200 12.01 -2.63 13.27
N GLN A 201 12.96 -1.83 12.82
CA GLN A 201 14.02 -2.31 11.93
C GLN A 201 14.89 -3.34 12.65
N LEU A 202 15.26 -4.40 11.91
CA LEU A 202 16.04 -5.54 12.36
C LEU A 202 17.52 -5.41 11.95
#